data_b75531c9a5afbbccb323bf190c772d96
#
_entry.id   b75531c9a5afbbccb323bf190c772d96
#
_cell.length_a   1.000
_cell.length_b   1.000
_cell.length_c   1.000
_cell.angle_alpha   90.00
_cell.angle_beta   90.00
_cell.angle_gamma   90.00
#
_symmetry.space_group_name_H-M   'P 1'
#
loop_
_entity.id
_entity.type
_entity.pdbx_description
1 polymer ?
#
loop_
_entity_poly.entity_id
_entity_poly.type
_entity_poly.pdbx_seq_one_letter_code
_entity_poly.pdbx_strand_id
1 'polypeptide(L)'
;MESSANYATDDRDEQTAGPTDSWLPLILTGLVMLLVGGLIGYWLGGTRAPAEDSVDVGFARDMSIHHEQAVQMAALVYDRSEDEAIRSLAFDILTTQHGQVGIMSGWLDA
;
A
#
# COMPACT_ATOMS: atom_id res chain seq x y z
N MET A 1 82.25 35.59 -7.03
CA MET A 1 81.11 36.25 -7.67
C MET A 1 80.05 35.22 -7.82
N GLU A 2 79.27 35.11 -6.77
CA GLU A 2 78.23 34.08 -6.64
C GLU A 2 76.92 34.64 -7.12
N SER A 3 76.37 34.02 -8.13
CA SER A 3 75.01 34.28 -8.58
C SER A 3 74.06 33.39 -7.78
N SER A 4 73.44 33.98 -6.78
CA SER A 4 72.41 33.31 -6.02
C SER A 4 71.13 33.15 -6.89
N ALA A 5 70.94 31.98 -7.39
CA ALA A 5 69.68 31.59 -8.01
C ALA A 5 68.57 31.54 -6.97
N ASN A 6 67.66 32.47 -7.05
CA ASN A 6 66.45 32.53 -6.23
C ASN A 6 65.51 31.45 -6.74
N TYR A 7 65.38 30.37 -6.00
CA TYR A 7 64.41 29.34 -6.21
C TYR A 7 63.06 29.81 -5.59
N ALA A 8 62.24 30.41 -6.40
CA ALA A 8 60.86 30.61 -6.02
C ALA A 8 60.15 29.27 -6.10
N THR A 9 59.95 28.67 -4.94
CA THR A 9 59.02 27.56 -4.81
C THR A 9 57.61 28.10 -5.07
N ASP A 10 57.09 27.79 -6.24
CA ASP A 10 55.72 27.96 -6.55
C ASP A 10 54.89 26.90 -5.79
N ASP A 11 54.57 27.22 -4.55
CA ASP A 11 53.56 26.47 -3.77
C ASP A 11 52.20 26.69 -4.40
N ARG A 12 51.99 26.01 -5.51
CA ARG A 12 50.63 25.76 -5.98
C ARG A 12 50.00 24.87 -4.94
N ASP A 13 49.20 25.47 -4.10
CA ASP A 13 48.20 24.77 -3.30
C ASP A 13 47.46 23.80 -4.21
N GLU A 14 47.96 22.58 -4.29
CA GLU A 14 47.11 21.45 -4.70
C GLU A 14 45.98 21.37 -3.70
N GLN A 15 44.94 22.14 -3.96
CA GLN A 15 43.63 21.92 -3.37
C GLN A 15 43.25 20.50 -3.74
N THR A 16 43.68 19.55 -2.92
CA THR A 16 43.14 18.22 -2.91
C THR A 16 41.68 18.41 -2.56
N ALA A 17 40.84 18.49 -3.60
CA ALA A 17 39.41 18.24 -3.45
C ALA A 17 39.33 16.88 -2.78
N GLY A 18 39.01 16.87 -1.49
CA GLY A 18 38.72 15.66 -0.77
C GLY A 18 37.68 14.84 -1.56
N PRO A 19 37.61 13.54 -1.35
CA PRO A 19 36.63 12.74 -2.00
C PRO A 19 35.27 13.34 -1.66
N THR A 20 34.76 14.19 -2.57
CA THR A 20 33.40 14.66 -2.49
C THR A 20 32.55 13.41 -2.52
N ASP A 21 31.83 13.19 -1.42
CA ASP A 21 30.97 12.05 -1.22
C ASP A 21 30.11 11.83 -2.47
N SER A 22 30.66 11.11 -3.44
CA SER A 22 30.05 10.89 -4.76
C SER A 22 28.75 10.06 -4.68
N TRP A 23 28.46 9.54 -3.50
CA TRP A 23 27.22 8.84 -3.15
C TRP A 23 26.05 9.79 -2.85
N LEU A 24 26.30 11.00 -2.40
CA LEU A 24 25.28 11.98 -2.04
C LEU A 24 24.39 12.36 -3.25
N PRO A 25 24.95 12.73 -4.43
CA PRO A 25 24.13 13.00 -5.61
C PRO A 25 23.39 11.76 -6.11
N LEU A 26 23.96 10.57 -5.96
CA LEU A 26 23.30 9.32 -6.32
C LEU A 26 22.09 9.03 -5.43
N ILE A 27 22.22 9.24 -4.13
CA ILE A 27 21.10 9.10 -3.17
C ILE A 27 20.03 10.16 -3.47
N LEU A 28 20.43 11.39 -3.69
CA LEU A 28 19.49 12.48 -4.00
C LEU A 28 18.70 12.20 -5.28
N THR A 29 19.38 11.73 -6.32
CA THR A 29 18.76 11.33 -7.59
C THR A 29 17.82 10.15 -7.39
N GLY A 30 18.22 9.14 -6.62
CA GLY A 30 17.37 8.00 -6.28
C GLY A 30 16.11 8.41 -5.54
N LEU A 31 16.23 9.32 -4.55
CA LEU A 31 15.11 9.84 -3.79
C LEU A 31 14.13 10.63 -4.68
N VAL A 32 14.65 11.49 -5.55
CA VAL A 32 13.85 12.25 -6.51
C VAL A 32 13.10 11.31 -7.47
N MET A 33 13.78 10.31 -8.01
CA MET A 33 13.15 9.31 -8.89
C MET A 33 12.06 8.51 -8.17
N LEU A 34 12.26 8.18 -6.90
CA LEU A 34 11.28 7.47 -6.09
C LEU A 34 10.06 8.34 -5.80
N LEU A 35 10.25 9.62 -5.48
CA LEU A 35 9.16 10.58 -5.27
C LEU A 35 8.38 10.84 -6.56
N VAL A 36 9.07 11.08 -7.67
CA VAL A 36 8.42 11.32 -8.98
C VAL A 36 7.70 10.06 -9.45
N GLY A 37 8.35 8.89 -9.36
CA GLY A 37 7.74 7.62 -9.71
C GLY A 37 6.54 7.28 -8.82
N GLY A 38 6.64 7.53 -7.52
CA GLY A 38 5.54 7.37 -6.57
C GLY A 38 4.37 8.31 -6.87
N LEU A 39 4.64 9.57 -7.20
CA LEU A 39 3.62 10.55 -7.55
C LEU A 39 2.93 10.20 -8.88
N ILE A 40 3.70 9.81 -9.90
CA ILE A 40 3.16 9.34 -11.17
C ILE A 40 2.34 8.05 -10.96
N GLY A 41 2.86 7.10 -10.19
CA GLY A 41 2.16 5.87 -9.85
C GLY A 41 0.86 6.13 -9.10
N TYR A 42 0.86 7.07 -8.15
CA TYR A 42 -0.34 7.52 -7.45
C TYR A 42 -1.37 8.14 -8.40
N TRP A 43 -0.92 8.97 -9.35
CA TRP A 43 -1.80 9.62 -10.33
C TRP A 43 -2.36 8.66 -11.39
N LEU A 44 -1.54 7.70 -11.86
CA LEU A 44 -1.94 6.71 -12.87
C LEU A 44 -2.69 5.53 -12.25
N GLY A 45 -2.32 5.15 -11.01
CA GLY A 45 -2.95 4.08 -10.23
C GLY A 45 -4.06 4.57 -9.32
N GLY A 46 -4.42 5.87 -9.41
CA GLY A 46 -5.52 6.44 -8.64
C GLY A 46 -6.72 5.51 -8.71
N THR A 47 -7.19 5.08 -7.55
CA THR A 47 -8.32 4.18 -7.34
C THR A 47 -9.55 4.76 -8.04
N ARG A 48 -9.67 4.49 -9.34
CA ARG A 48 -10.96 4.66 -10.01
C ARG A 48 -11.84 3.58 -9.43
N ALA A 49 -12.85 3.97 -8.70
CA ALA A 49 -13.90 3.05 -8.33
C ALA A 49 -14.34 2.29 -9.58
N PRO A 50 -14.52 0.96 -9.50
CA PRO A 50 -15.03 0.18 -10.62
C PRO A 50 -16.35 0.79 -11.13
N ALA A 51 -16.58 0.72 -12.43
CA ALA A 51 -17.83 1.19 -13.00
C ALA A 51 -19.02 0.43 -12.40
N GLU A 52 -20.13 1.12 -12.19
CA GLU A 52 -21.37 0.56 -11.61
C GLU A 52 -21.86 -0.73 -12.30
N ASP A 53 -21.59 -0.87 -13.61
CA ASP A 53 -21.93 -2.01 -14.44
C ASP A 53 -20.77 -3.03 -14.58
N SER A 54 -19.69 -2.86 -13.82
CA SER A 54 -18.57 -3.80 -13.85
C SER A 54 -18.92 -5.14 -13.20
N VAL A 55 -18.24 -6.19 -13.63
CA VAL A 55 -18.37 -7.53 -13.03
C VAL A 55 -18.04 -7.52 -11.54
N ASP A 56 -17.06 -6.71 -11.12
CA ASP A 56 -16.64 -6.61 -9.74
C ASP A 56 -17.73 -6.02 -8.83
N VAL A 57 -18.39 -4.95 -9.29
CA VAL A 57 -19.53 -4.33 -8.59
C VAL A 57 -20.72 -5.29 -8.56
N GLY A 58 -21.02 -5.94 -9.67
CA GLY A 58 -22.07 -6.97 -9.75
C GLY A 58 -21.82 -8.10 -8.77
N PHE A 59 -20.59 -8.63 -8.75
CA PHE A 59 -20.19 -9.68 -7.81
C PHE A 59 -20.32 -9.25 -6.35
N ALA A 60 -19.81 -8.07 -5.98
CA ALA A 60 -19.88 -7.58 -4.60
C ALA A 60 -21.33 -7.40 -4.14
N ARG A 61 -22.21 -6.92 -5.05
CA ARG A 61 -23.65 -6.72 -4.78
C ARG A 61 -24.38 -8.05 -4.59
N ASP A 62 -24.20 -9.00 -5.49
CA ASP A 62 -24.86 -10.31 -5.44
C ASP A 62 -24.34 -11.14 -4.26
N MET A 63 -23.02 -11.11 -4.00
CA MET A 63 -22.43 -11.80 -2.87
C MET A 63 -22.82 -11.21 -1.52
N SER A 64 -23.00 -9.90 -1.41
CA SER A 64 -23.55 -9.27 -0.20
C SER A 64 -24.92 -9.84 0.13
N ILE A 65 -25.83 -9.90 -0.86
CA ILE A 65 -27.16 -10.48 -0.68
C ILE A 65 -27.09 -11.95 -0.27
N HIS A 66 -26.23 -12.73 -0.92
CA HIS A 66 -26.04 -14.14 -0.59
C HIS A 66 -25.53 -14.36 0.84
N HIS A 67 -24.56 -13.53 1.28
CA HIS A 67 -24.02 -13.61 2.64
C HIS A 67 -25.01 -13.12 3.70
N GLU A 68 -25.82 -12.11 3.39
CA GLU A 68 -26.91 -11.68 4.28
C GLU A 68 -27.95 -12.79 4.51
N GLN A 69 -28.27 -13.57 3.49
CA GLN A 69 -29.16 -14.73 3.64
C GLN A 69 -28.53 -15.77 4.54
N ALA A 70 -27.23 -16.04 4.42
CA ALA A 70 -26.53 -16.97 5.31
C ALA A 70 -26.53 -16.47 6.76
N VAL A 71 -26.33 -15.16 6.99
CA VAL A 71 -26.43 -14.52 8.31
C VAL A 71 -27.81 -14.73 8.91
N GLN A 72 -28.89 -14.49 8.15
CA GLN A 72 -30.25 -14.67 8.62
C GLN A 72 -30.58 -16.14 8.98
N MET A 73 -30.13 -17.07 8.14
CA MET A 73 -30.29 -18.51 8.42
C MET A 73 -29.50 -18.94 9.64
N ALA A 74 -28.26 -18.49 9.78
CA ALA A 74 -27.41 -18.81 10.92
C ALA A 74 -27.99 -18.25 12.24
N ALA A 75 -28.50 -17.02 12.21
CA ALA A 75 -29.14 -16.39 13.35
C ALA A 75 -30.35 -17.20 13.81
N LEU A 76 -31.18 -17.67 12.88
CA LEU A 76 -32.35 -18.51 13.19
C LEU A 76 -31.95 -19.85 13.79
N VAL A 77 -30.91 -20.49 13.26
CA VAL A 77 -30.39 -21.77 13.80
C VAL A 77 -29.77 -21.55 15.17
N TYR A 78 -29.02 -20.48 15.37
CA TYR A 78 -28.42 -20.12 16.65
C TYR A 78 -29.50 -19.94 17.75
N ASP A 79 -30.61 -19.30 17.42
CA ASP A 79 -31.71 -19.03 18.35
C ASP A 79 -32.51 -20.29 18.68
N ARG A 80 -32.70 -21.20 17.72
CA ARG A 80 -33.64 -22.31 17.85
C ARG A 80 -33.00 -23.67 18.16
N SER A 81 -31.71 -23.84 17.88
CA SER A 81 -31.05 -25.11 18.13
C SER A 81 -30.79 -25.33 19.63
N GLU A 82 -31.05 -26.52 20.12
CA GLU A 82 -30.66 -26.96 21.44
C GLU A 82 -29.29 -27.67 21.44
N ASP A 83 -28.77 -28.01 20.26
CA ASP A 83 -27.47 -28.67 20.11
C ASP A 83 -26.36 -27.60 20.14
N GLU A 84 -25.46 -27.74 21.11
CA GLU A 84 -24.37 -26.79 21.35
C GLU A 84 -23.38 -26.72 20.17
N ALA A 85 -23.09 -27.85 19.52
CA ALA A 85 -22.21 -27.89 18.36
C ALA A 85 -22.82 -27.14 17.16
N ILE A 86 -24.13 -27.32 16.95
CA ILE A 86 -24.88 -26.62 15.91
C ILE A 86 -24.94 -25.11 16.21
N ARG A 87 -25.17 -24.73 17.46
CA ARG A 87 -25.16 -23.32 17.89
C ARG A 87 -23.80 -22.67 17.68
N SER A 88 -22.70 -23.37 18.04
CA SER A 88 -21.34 -22.88 17.83
C SER A 88 -21.05 -22.66 16.35
N LEU A 89 -21.41 -23.64 15.50
CA LEU A 89 -21.26 -23.49 14.05
C LEU A 89 -22.09 -22.33 13.50
N ALA A 90 -23.32 -22.18 13.95
CA ALA A 90 -24.18 -21.07 13.51
C ALA A 90 -23.60 -19.71 13.92
N PHE A 91 -23.01 -19.59 15.10
CA PHE A 91 -22.33 -18.40 15.57
C PHE A 91 -21.11 -18.05 14.70
N ASP A 92 -20.30 -19.06 14.36
CA ASP A 92 -19.13 -18.86 13.48
C ASP A 92 -19.55 -18.40 12.08
N ILE A 93 -20.60 -19.00 11.50
CA ILE A 93 -21.15 -18.56 10.21
C ILE A 93 -21.67 -17.14 10.32
N LEU A 94 -22.48 -16.84 11.33
CA LEU A 94 -23.09 -15.53 11.53
C LEU A 94 -22.01 -14.42 11.60
N THR A 95 -20.98 -14.61 12.41
CA THR A 95 -19.91 -13.62 12.62
C THR A 95 -19.04 -13.46 11.39
N THR A 96 -18.65 -14.57 10.74
CA THR A 96 -17.78 -14.55 9.55
C THR A 96 -18.50 -13.95 8.35
N GLN A 97 -19.72 -14.37 8.07
CA GLN A 97 -20.49 -13.88 6.91
C GLN A 97 -20.89 -12.41 7.09
N HIS A 98 -21.25 -12.01 8.31
CA HIS A 98 -21.55 -10.60 8.60
C HIS A 98 -20.32 -9.70 8.39
N GLY A 99 -19.13 -10.14 8.77
CA GLY A 99 -17.88 -9.44 8.50
C GLY A 99 -17.62 -9.28 6.99
N GLN A 100 -17.88 -10.32 6.20
CA GLN A 100 -17.71 -10.27 4.74
C GLN A 100 -18.72 -9.35 4.06
N VAL A 101 -19.96 -9.29 4.52
CA VAL A 101 -20.94 -8.28 4.06
C VAL A 101 -20.41 -6.87 4.29
N GLY A 102 -19.85 -6.60 5.48
CA GLY A 102 -19.26 -5.28 5.78
C GLY A 102 -18.12 -4.90 4.83
N ILE A 103 -17.25 -5.86 4.47
CA ILE A 103 -16.16 -5.62 3.51
C ILE A 103 -16.71 -5.29 2.13
N MET A 104 -17.67 -6.08 1.62
CA MET A 104 -18.27 -5.87 0.30
C MET A 104 -19.04 -4.54 0.23
N SER A 105 -19.76 -4.19 1.30
CA SER A 105 -20.41 -2.89 1.41
C SER A 105 -19.41 -1.73 1.36
N GLY A 106 -18.28 -1.85 2.07
CA GLY A 106 -17.22 -0.86 2.02
C GLY A 106 -16.62 -0.69 0.62
N TRP A 107 -16.55 -1.76 -0.19
CA TRP A 107 -16.11 -1.68 -1.59
C TRP A 107 -17.15 -1.00 -2.49
N LEU A 108 -18.44 -1.21 -2.22
CA LEU A 108 -19.52 -0.60 -3.00
C LEU A 108 -19.71 0.88 -2.69
N ASP A 109 -19.28 1.33 -1.50
CA ASP A 109 -19.40 2.72 -1.04
C ASP A 109 -18.16 3.57 -1.39
N ALA A 110 -17.07 2.96 -1.90
CA ALA A 110 -15.81 3.63 -2.22
C ALA A 110 -15.84 4.30 -3.60
#